data_8953339c7018c41b45cbad71a99b45ed
#
_entry.id   8953339c7018c41b45cbad71a99b45ed
#
_cell.length_a   1.000
_cell.length_b   1.000
_cell.length_c   1.000
_cell.angle_alpha   90.00
_cell.angle_beta   90.00
_cell.angle_gamma   90.00
#
_symmetry.space_group_name_H-M   'P 1'
#
loop_
_entity.id
_entity.type
_entity.pdbx_description
1 polymer ?
#
loop_
_entity_poly.entity_id
_entity_poly.type
_entity_poly.pdbx_seq_one_letter_code
_entity_poly.pdbx_strand_id
1 'polypeptide(L)'
;MPATRIAFADTNWLFSTYYQTRDHAAVQRWRGFTEPQTIVISEAVLAECRCNFWRAGDRFGALESDLRARLFVDCGYTFAQMTALADEMFRKYAPRCNVGTLDLLHVAAAKRFGCRWFLSFDSNSGCRAVAHAEGLKVFPGLNTTDRRWLAKFK
;
A
#
# COMPACT_ATOMS: atom_id res chain seq x y z
N MET A 1 -4.08 -24.51 -11.18
CA MET A 1 -4.68 -23.28 -10.66
C MET A 1 -3.70 -22.12 -10.86
N PRO A 2 -4.11 -21.05 -11.50
CA PRO A 2 -3.25 -19.86 -11.55
C PRO A 2 -3.03 -19.33 -10.13
N ALA A 3 -1.80 -18.87 -9.85
CA ALA A 3 -1.49 -18.28 -8.56
C ALA A 3 -2.28 -16.98 -8.35
N THR A 4 -2.91 -16.83 -7.20
CA THR A 4 -3.60 -15.59 -6.84
C THR A 4 -2.58 -14.47 -6.59
N ARG A 5 -2.78 -13.32 -7.20
CA ARG A 5 -2.02 -12.12 -6.86
C ARG A 5 -2.53 -11.56 -5.55
N ILE A 6 -1.68 -11.56 -4.53
CA ILE A 6 -1.97 -10.93 -3.25
C ILE A 6 -1.20 -9.63 -3.18
N ALA A 7 -1.93 -8.53 -3.13
CA ALA A 7 -1.37 -7.19 -3.16
C ALA A 7 -1.85 -6.36 -1.97
N PHE A 8 -0.98 -5.57 -1.39
CA PHE A 8 -1.35 -4.57 -0.39
C PHE A 8 -1.54 -3.22 -1.09
N ALA A 9 -2.64 -2.54 -0.82
CA ALA A 9 -2.92 -1.23 -1.37
C ALA A 9 -2.67 -0.13 -0.34
N ASP A 10 -1.82 0.82 -0.71
CA ASP A 10 -1.60 2.05 0.02
C ASP A 10 -2.78 3.01 -0.17
N THR A 11 -2.88 4.00 0.69
CA THR A 11 -3.98 4.98 0.72
C THR A 11 -4.18 5.68 -0.62
N ASN A 12 -3.13 6.16 -1.26
CA ASN A 12 -3.22 6.84 -2.56
C ASN A 12 -3.71 5.94 -3.68
N TRP A 13 -3.43 4.64 -3.61
CA TRP A 13 -3.99 3.66 -4.55
C TRP A 13 -5.51 3.56 -4.40
N LEU A 14 -6.00 3.39 -3.17
CA LEU A 14 -7.44 3.35 -2.90
C LEU A 14 -8.11 4.66 -3.29
N PHE A 15 -7.49 5.79 -2.98
CA PHE A 15 -8.02 7.09 -3.38
C PHE A 15 -8.20 7.18 -4.89
N SER A 16 -7.21 6.75 -5.67
CA SER A 16 -7.26 6.74 -7.14
C SER A 16 -8.21 5.68 -7.70
N THR A 17 -8.68 4.74 -6.88
CA THR A 17 -9.73 3.80 -7.25
C THR A 17 -11.11 4.47 -7.31
N TYR A 18 -11.39 5.40 -6.40
CA TYR A 18 -12.70 6.05 -6.25
C TYR A 18 -12.77 7.44 -6.85
N TYR A 19 -11.63 8.09 -7.06
CA TYR A 19 -11.54 9.42 -7.61
C TYR A 19 -10.70 9.42 -8.87
N GLN A 20 -11.10 10.23 -9.85
CA GLN A 20 -10.36 10.34 -11.11
C GLN A 20 -9.13 11.25 -10.94
N THR A 21 -8.07 10.67 -10.44
CA THR A 21 -6.76 11.28 -10.38
C THR A 21 -5.98 10.98 -11.67
N ARG A 22 -4.82 11.60 -11.84
CA ARG A 22 -3.88 11.27 -12.92
C ARG A 22 -3.45 9.79 -12.90
N ASP A 23 -3.55 9.14 -11.75
CA ASP A 23 -3.09 7.76 -11.53
C ASP A 23 -4.21 6.72 -11.74
N HIS A 24 -5.43 7.15 -11.99
CA HIS A 24 -6.58 6.27 -12.17
C HIS A 24 -6.37 5.24 -13.30
N ALA A 25 -5.73 5.64 -14.40
CA ALA A 25 -5.44 4.73 -15.51
C ALA A 25 -4.55 3.55 -15.08
N ALA A 26 -3.60 3.77 -14.18
CA ALA A 26 -2.75 2.69 -13.66
C ALA A 26 -3.55 1.71 -12.79
N VAL A 27 -4.52 2.19 -12.01
CA VAL A 27 -5.45 1.33 -11.26
C VAL A 27 -6.25 0.45 -12.22
N GLN A 28 -6.74 1.02 -13.32
CA GLN A 28 -7.47 0.25 -14.32
C GLN A 28 -6.58 -0.79 -15.01
N ARG A 29 -5.33 -0.47 -15.30
CA ARG A 29 -4.38 -1.46 -15.85
C ARG A 29 -4.17 -2.62 -14.89
N TRP A 30 -4.03 -2.36 -13.59
CA TRP A 30 -3.91 -3.41 -12.58
C TRP A 30 -5.15 -4.31 -12.57
N ARG A 31 -6.32 -3.71 -12.58
CA ARG A 31 -7.61 -4.44 -12.62
C ARG A 31 -7.79 -5.27 -13.88
N GLY A 32 -7.16 -4.88 -14.98
CA GLY A 32 -7.23 -5.59 -16.25
C GLY A 32 -6.41 -6.88 -16.33
N PHE A 33 -5.60 -7.19 -15.31
CA PHE A 33 -4.89 -8.47 -15.28
C PHE A 33 -5.88 -9.63 -15.10
N THR A 34 -5.61 -10.71 -15.83
CA THR A 34 -6.51 -11.88 -15.88
C THR A 34 -6.39 -12.81 -14.67
N GLU A 35 -5.26 -12.74 -13.95
CA GLU A 35 -5.05 -13.58 -12.77
C GLU A 35 -5.97 -13.17 -11.62
N PRO A 36 -6.46 -14.12 -10.82
CA PRO A 36 -7.21 -13.79 -9.62
C PRO A 36 -6.40 -12.87 -8.69
N GLN A 37 -7.07 -11.87 -8.11
CA GLN A 37 -6.42 -10.86 -7.29
C GLN A 37 -7.11 -10.76 -5.94
N THR A 38 -6.31 -10.63 -4.87
CA THR A 38 -6.77 -10.24 -3.55
C THR A 38 -6.04 -8.95 -3.17
N ILE A 39 -6.80 -7.90 -2.92
CA ILE A 39 -6.24 -6.61 -2.48
C ILE A 39 -6.45 -6.49 -0.97
N VAL A 40 -5.35 -6.38 -0.25
CA VAL A 40 -5.31 -6.30 1.21
C VAL A 40 -5.08 -4.85 1.63
N ILE A 41 -5.76 -4.43 2.65
CA ILE A 41 -5.62 -3.09 3.26
C ILE A 41 -5.51 -3.25 4.77
N SER A 42 -5.13 -2.17 5.45
CA SER A 42 -5.03 -2.13 6.92
C SER A 42 -5.96 -1.09 7.52
N GLU A 43 -6.17 -1.15 8.84
CA GLU A 43 -6.93 -0.10 9.55
C GLU A 43 -6.26 1.27 9.44
N ALA A 44 -4.93 1.33 9.36
CA ALA A 44 -4.22 2.59 9.15
C ALA A 44 -4.53 3.18 7.76
N VAL A 45 -4.57 2.37 6.71
CA VAL A 45 -4.99 2.80 5.37
C VAL A 45 -6.44 3.28 5.40
N LEU A 46 -7.33 2.57 6.08
CA LEU A 46 -8.74 2.99 6.20
C LEU A 46 -8.88 4.33 6.91
N ALA A 47 -8.11 4.58 7.97
CA ALA A 47 -8.13 5.85 8.67
C ALA A 47 -7.68 7.01 7.77
N GLU A 48 -6.59 6.82 7.03
CA GLU A 48 -6.10 7.82 6.06
C GLU A 48 -7.13 8.06 4.94
N CYS A 49 -7.73 7.00 4.43
CA CYS A 49 -8.77 7.09 3.40
C CYS A 49 -9.98 7.88 3.89
N ARG A 50 -10.44 7.61 5.11
CA ARG A 50 -11.59 8.35 5.69
C ARG A 50 -11.31 9.85 5.68
N CYS A 51 -10.15 10.27 6.13
CA CYS A 51 -9.77 11.67 6.14
C CYS A 51 -9.71 12.27 4.72
N ASN A 52 -9.05 11.58 3.80
CA ASN A 52 -8.87 12.07 2.43
C ASN A 52 -10.19 12.09 1.65
N PHE A 53 -11.06 11.10 1.85
CA PHE A 53 -12.35 11.01 1.16
C PHE A 53 -13.30 12.13 1.62
N TRP A 54 -13.30 12.46 2.90
CA TRP A 54 -14.05 13.62 3.40
C TRP A 54 -13.60 14.92 2.75
N ARG A 55 -12.29 15.12 2.61
CA ARG A 55 -11.76 16.31 1.91
C ARG A 55 -12.18 16.40 0.45
N ALA A 56 -12.36 15.25 -0.21
CA ALA A 56 -12.65 15.16 -1.64
C ALA A 56 -14.15 15.01 -1.96
N GLY A 57 -15.04 15.00 -0.96
CA GLY A 57 -16.49 14.92 -1.16
C GLY A 57 -17.12 13.59 -0.80
N ASP A 58 -16.51 12.84 0.11
CA ASP A 58 -17.05 11.64 0.76
C ASP A 58 -17.52 10.51 -0.17
N ARG A 59 -16.61 9.65 -0.54
CA ARG A 59 -16.92 8.34 -1.14
C ARG A 59 -16.58 7.16 -0.22
N PHE A 60 -16.44 7.40 1.08
CA PHE A 60 -16.07 6.36 2.02
C PHE A 60 -17.14 5.26 2.10
N GLY A 61 -18.41 5.59 1.94
CA GLY A 61 -19.48 4.60 1.86
C GLY A 61 -19.33 3.62 0.71
N ALA A 62 -18.79 4.04 -0.43
CA ALA A 62 -18.49 3.14 -1.54
C ALA A 62 -17.38 2.15 -1.17
N LEU A 63 -16.32 2.62 -0.51
CA LEU A 63 -15.26 1.75 0.00
C LEU A 63 -15.79 0.75 1.04
N GLU A 64 -16.63 1.19 1.98
CA GLU A 64 -17.25 0.30 2.96
C GLU A 64 -18.10 -0.78 2.28
N SER A 65 -18.85 -0.43 1.25
CA SER A 65 -19.63 -1.39 0.47
C SER A 65 -18.73 -2.43 -0.21
N ASP A 66 -17.61 -1.99 -0.79
CA ASP A 66 -16.65 -2.87 -1.42
C ASP A 66 -15.94 -3.78 -0.42
N LEU A 67 -15.69 -3.31 0.80
CA LEU A 67 -15.18 -4.15 1.89
C LEU A 67 -16.18 -5.24 2.26
N ARG A 68 -17.46 -4.91 2.38
CA ARG A 68 -18.52 -5.90 2.64
C ARG A 68 -18.63 -6.91 1.51
N ALA A 69 -18.44 -6.48 0.27
CA ALA A 69 -18.44 -7.34 -0.91
C ALA A 69 -17.12 -8.12 -1.09
N ARG A 70 -16.16 -7.94 -0.18
CA ARG A 70 -14.83 -8.58 -0.20
C ARG A 70 -14.01 -8.29 -1.46
N LEU A 71 -14.20 -7.12 -2.07
CA LEU A 71 -13.33 -6.63 -3.13
C LEU A 71 -11.98 -6.19 -2.54
N PHE A 72 -11.97 -5.79 -1.28
CA PHE A 72 -10.78 -5.55 -0.48
C PHE A 72 -10.85 -6.36 0.79
N VAL A 73 -9.71 -6.79 1.30
CA VAL A 73 -9.60 -7.60 2.52
C VAL A 73 -8.81 -6.83 3.56
N ASP A 74 -9.38 -6.64 4.74
CA ASP A 74 -8.64 -6.11 5.89
C ASP A 74 -7.63 -7.17 6.34
N CYS A 75 -6.37 -6.76 6.54
CA CYS A 75 -5.33 -7.68 7.01
C CYS A 75 -5.58 -8.18 8.44
N GLY A 76 -6.46 -7.52 9.20
CA GLY A 76 -6.83 -7.91 10.55
C GLY A 76 -5.83 -7.51 11.64
N TYR A 77 -4.74 -6.84 11.29
CA TYR A 77 -3.77 -6.36 12.28
C TYR A 77 -4.24 -5.04 12.87
N THR A 78 -4.24 -4.94 14.22
CA THR A 78 -4.43 -3.67 14.91
C THR A 78 -3.24 -2.75 14.71
N PHE A 79 -3.41 -1.47 14.99
CA PHE A 79 -2.31 -0.51 14.94
C PHE A 79 -1.15 -0.94 15.85
N ALA A 80 -1.46 -1.42 17.05
CA ALA A 80 -0.44 -1.92 18.00
C ALA A 80 0.32 -3.13 17.42
N GLN A 81 -0.40 -4.07 16.81
CA GLN A 81 0.23 -5.22 16.17
C GLN A 81 1.13 -4.81 14.99
N MET A 82 0.68 -3.87 14.16
CA MET A 82 1.48 -3.37 13.06
C MET A 82 2.75 -2.67 13.55
N THR A 83 2.66 -1.90 14.64
CA THR A 83 3.82 -1.25 15.26
C THR A 83 4.85 -2.28 15.71
N ALA A 84 4.41 -3.35 16.36
CA ALA A 84 5.29 -4.44 16.77
C ALA A 84 5.95 -5.14 15.57
N LEU A 85 5.17 -5.42 14.51
CA LEU A 85 5.70 -6.02 13.29
C LEU A 85 6.71 -5.12 12.57
N ALA A 86 6.54 -3.81 12.66
CA ALA A 86 7.40 -2.84 11.98
C ALA A 86 8.68 -2.51 12.74
N ASP A 87 8.84 -2.94 14.00
CA ASP A 87 9.97 -2.52 14.83
C ASP A 87 11.33 -2.83 14.22
N GLU A 88 11.48 -3.96 13.58
CA GLU A 88 12.71 -4.31 12.86
C GLU A 88 12.96 -3.34 11.68
N MET A 89 11.94 -2.96 10.95
CA MET A 89 12.06 -1.97 9.88
C MET A 89 12.37 -0.58 10.43
N PHE A 90 11.82 -0.19 11.57
CA PHE A 90 12.16 1.06 12.23
C PHE A 90 13.66 1.11 12.54
N ARG A 91 14.21 0.05 13.13
CA ARG A 91 15.65 -0.04 13.42
C ARG A 91 16.50 0.01 12.17
N LYS A 92 16.05 -0.60 11.10
CA LYS A 92 16.79 -0.70 9.84
C LYS A 92 16.78 0.61 9.05
N TYR A 93 15.63 1.27 8.94
CA TYR A 93 15.45 2.41 8.03
C TYR A 93 15.50 3.78 8.71
N ALA A 94 14.92 3.93 9.90
CA ALA A 94 14.82 5.23 10.53
C ALA A 94 16.16 5.94 10.77
N PRO A 95 17.25 5.24 11.17
CA PRO A 95 18.54 5.90 11.34
C PRO A 95 19.21 6.35 10.04
N ARG A 96 18.75 5.85 8.89
CA ARG A 96 19.39 6.06 7.59
C ARG A 96 18.64 7.02 6.69
N CYS A 97 17.34 7.12 6.87
CA CYS A 97 16.50 7.88 5.97
C CYS A 97 15.20 8.31 6.65
N ASN A 98 14.54 9.28 6.02
CA ASN A 98 13.33 9.89 6.57
C ASN A 98 12.05 9.27 5.97
N VAL A 99 11.93 7.96 5.99
CA VAL A 99 10.69 7.26 5.64
C VAL A 99 9.71 7.38 6.80
N GLY A 100 8.45 7.74 6.52
CA GLY A 100 7.45 7.96 7.54
C GLY A 100 7.04 6.69 8.28
N THR A 101 6.60 6.85 9.52
CA THR A 101 6.16 5.74 10.39
C THR A 101 5.04 4.93 9.74
N LEU A 102 3.99 5.60 9.23
CA LEU A 102 2.85 4.90 8.60
C LEU A 102 3.27 4.10 7.37
N ASP A 103 4.20 4.62 6.58
CA ASP A 103 4.72 3.91 5.42
C ASP A 103 5.40 2.60 5.81
N LEU A 104 6.19 2.62 6.88
CA LEU A 104 6.84 1.42 7.40
C LEU A 104 5.81 0.42 7.98
N LEU A 105 4.74 0.91 8.63
CA LEU A 105 3.63 0.07 9.09
C LEU A 105 2.95 -0.64 7.93
N HIS A 106 2.68 0.06 6.83
CA HIS A 106 2.05 -0.51 5.65
C HIS A 106 2.90 -1.63 5.04
N VAL A 107 4.20 -1.39 4.89
CA VAL A 107 5.10 -2.41 4.33
C VAL A 107 5.21 -3.62 5.26
N ALA A 108 5.31 -3.40 6.56
CA ALA A 108 5.38 -4.48 7.55
C ALA A 108 4.11 -5.35 7.54
N ALA A 109 2.93 -4.72 7.50
CA ALA A 109 1.65 -5.43 7.41
C ALA A 109 1.55 -6.23 6.11
N ALA A 110 1.92 -5.65 4.99
CA ALA A 110 1.92 -6.30 3.69
C ALA A 110 2.81 -7.55 3.69
N LYS A 111 4.02 -7.41 4.19
CA LYS A 111 4.99 -8.50 4.26
C LYS A 111 4.51 -9.63 5.17
N ARG A 112 4.00 -9.30 6.35
CA ARG A 112 3.52 -10.29 7.32
C ARG A 112 2.29 -11.04 6.82
N PHE A 113 1.39 -10.37 6.13
CA PHE A 113 0.20 -11.00 5.56
C PHE A 113 0.54 -11.97 4.41
N GLY A 114 1.71 -11.84 3.82
CA GLY A 114 2.14 -12.65 2.69
C GLY A 114 1.82 -12.03 1.34
N CYS A 115 1.62 -10.73 1.28
CA CYS A 115 1.47 -10.02 0.02
C CYS A 115 2.73 -10.14 -0.81
N ARG A 116 2.57 -10.30 -2.12
CA ARG A 116 3.68 -10.30 -3.07
C ARG A 116 3.85 -8.94 -3.75
N TRP A 117 2.79 -8.14 -3.77
CA TRP A 117 2.75 -6.85 -4.44
C TRP A 117 2.41 -5.73 -3.44
N PHE A 118 2.99 -4.58 -3.69
CA PHE A 118 2.70 -3.33 -2.99
C PHE A 118 2.24 -2.29 -4.02
N LEU A 119 0.99 -1.84 -3.87
CA LEU A 119 0.34 -0.92 -4.79
C LEU A 119 0.38 0.48 -4.21
N SER A 120 1.17 1.36 -4.78
CA SER A 120 1.30 2.73 -4.33
C SER A 120 1.80 3.64 -5.44
N PHE A 121 1.37 4.89 -5.44
CA PHE A 121 1.86 5.93 -6.34
C PHE A 121 2.85 6.88 -5.66
N ASP A 122 3.04 6.74 -4.35
CA ASP A 122 3.86 7.67 -3.58
C ASP A 122 5.34 7.28 -3.59
N SER A 123 6.05 7.79 -4.60
CA SER A 123 7.51 7.64 -4.68
C SER A 123 8.24 8.60 -3.72
N ASN A 124 7.62 9.72 -3.35
CA ASN A 124 8.27 10.75 -2.56
C ASN A 124 8.44 10.37 -1.09
N SER A 125 7.54 9.54 -0.56
CA SER A 125 7.62 9.08 0.83
C SER A 125 8.69 8.01 1.07
N GLY A 126 9.14 7.33 0.02
CA GLY A 126 10.08 6.21 0.11
C GLY A 126 9.42 4.86 0.41
N CYS A 127 8.11 4.79 0.64
CA CYS A 127 7.44 3.52 0.99
C CYS A 127 7.58 2.47 -0.13
N ARG A 128 7.49 2.87 -1.39
CA ARG A 128 7.68 1.97 -2.55
C ARG A 128 9.08 1.36 -2.56
N ALA A 129 10.10 2.17 -2.28
CA ALA A 129 11.47 1.73 -2.20
C ALA A 129 11.69 0.75 -1.04
N VAL A 130 11.13 1.03 0.14
CA VAL A 130 11.17 0.09 1.28
C VAL A 130 10.48 -1.22 0.92
N ALA A 131 9.29 -1.18 0.33
CA ALA A 131 8.57 -2.37 -0.09
C ALA A 131 9.43 -3.24 -1.03
N HIS A 132 10.08 -2.62 -2.01
CA HIS A 132 10.99 -3.33 -2.91
C HIS A 132 12.20 -3.91 -2.16
N ALA A 133 12.83 -3.14 -1.28
CA ALA A 133 13.97 -3.60 -0.49
C ALA A 133 13.62 -4.78 0.43
N GLU A 134 12.37 -4.85 0.88
CA GLU A 134 11.83 -5.94 1.70
C GLU A 134 11.29 -7.13 0.89
N GLY A 135 11.50 -7.13 -0.42
CA GLY A 135 11.19 -8.26 -1.29
C GLY A 135 9.81 -8.25 -1.95
N LEU A 136 9.05 -7.18 -1.79
CA LEU A 136 7.76 -7.02 -2.47
C LEU A 136 7.97 -6.48 -3.89
N LYS A 137 7.13 -6.91 -4.81
CA LYS A 137 7.03 -6.28 -6.12
C LYS A 137 6.20 -5.01 -6.00
N VAL A 138 6.59 -3.96 -6.69
CA VAL A 138 5.91 -2.66 -6.62
C VAL A 138 5.20 -2.37 -7.94
N PHE A 139 3.96 -1.91 -7.86
CA PHE A 139 3.22 -1.46 -9.03
C PHE A 139 2.64 -0.05 -8.77
N PRO A 140 2.76 0.86 -9.71
CA PRO A 140 3.54 0.79 -10.95
C PRO A 140 5.03 0.48 -10.71
N GLY A 141 5.77 0.10 -11.75
CA GLY A 141 7.19 -0.23 -11.62
C GLY A 141 8.04 0.90 -11.03
N LEU A 142 9.23 0.56 -10.55
CA LEU A 142 10.14 1.52 -9.93
C LEU A 142 10.51 2.65 -10.89
N ASN A 143 10.53 3.87 -10.37
CA ASN A 143 10.95 5.06 -11.09
C ASN A 143 12.29 5.60 -10.56
N THR A 144 12.75 6.72 -11.11
CA THR A 144 14.02 7.34 -10.72
C THR A 144 14.04 7.75 -9.24
N THR A 145 12.93 8.26 -8.71
CA THR A 145 12.82 8.66 -7.31
C THR A 145 12.94 7.45 -6.39
N ASP A 146 12.28 6.34 -6.73
CA ASP A 146 12.40 5.08 -5.99
C ASP A 146 13.86 4.60 -5.94
N ARG A 147 14.57 4.67 -7.06
CA ARG A 147 15.98 4.27 -7.14
C ARG A 147 16.89 5.14 -6.28
N ARG A 148 16.60 6.44 -6.18
CA ARG A 148 17.34 7.34 -5.27
C ARG A 148 17.15 6.94 -3.81
N TRP A 149 15.93 6.56 -3.43
CA TRP A 149 15.69 6.02 -2.09
C TRP A 149 16.47 4.73 -1.84
N LEU A 150 16.41 3.79 -2.78
CA LEU A 150 17.12 2.51 -2.65
C LEU A 150 18.63 2.71 -2.45
N ALA A 151 19.23 3.71 -3.07
CA ALA A 151 20.63 4.04 -2.89
C ALA A 151 20.98 4.46 -1.46
N LYS A 152 20.03 5.05 -0.73
CA LYS A 152 20.22 5.47 0.67
C LYS A 152 20.16 4.31 1.65
N PHE A 153 19.61 3.16 1.25
CA PHE A 153 19.46 2.00 2.14
C PHE A 153 20.73 1.11 2.19
N LYS A 154 21.70 1.38 1.36
CA LYS A 154 22.94 0.62 1.27
C LYS A 154 23.98 1.02 2.32
#